data_9db5a6eb967d67d1112e22e436fa7c2f
#
_entry.id   9db5a6eb967d67d1112e22e436fa7c2f
#
_cell.length_a   1.000
_cell.length_b   1.000
_cell.length_c   1.000
_cell.angle_alpha   90.00
_cell.angle_beta   90.00
_cell.angle_gamma   90.00
#
_symmetry.space_group_name_H-M   'P 1'
#
loop_
_entity.id
_entity.type
_entity.pdbx_description
1 polymer ?
#
loop_
_entity_poly.entity_id
_entity_poly.type
_entity_poly.pdbx_seq_one_letter_code
_entity_poly.pdbx_strand_id
1 'polypeptide(L)'
;MIEALIVIDVQNDFCPGGSLAVSHGDEIIDPINALIDDASLVVLSQDWHPLDHTSFAQNHDDKTPFIEIEMPYGLQTLWPNHCVQGTAGAKFHKRLNVDRADAIIRKGMNPSIDSYSTFFENDRKTPTGLLGFLRERDVTSLLLVGLATDFCVAFSALDAVENGFEVKIRMDACRGIDNAGSMDTAIADLRKAGVKLV
;
A
#
# COMPACT_ATOMS: atom_id res chain seq x y z
N MET A 1 -2.81 -23.95 7.90
CA MET A 1 -2.22 -22.80 7.22
C MET A 1 -3.08 -21.60 7.61
N ILE A 2 -2.49 -20.57 8.21
CA ILE A 2 -3.24 -19.36 8.61
C ILE A 2 -3.02 -18.33 7.52
N GLU A 3 -4.11 -17.86 6.88
CA GLU A 3 -4.10 -16.80 5.88
C GLU A 3 -4.59 -15.50 6.51
N ALA A 4 -3.88 -14.40 6.24
CA ALA A 4 -4.32 -13.07 6.60
C ALA A 4 -4.73 -12.28 5.34
N LEU A 5 -5.80 -11.52 5.45
CA LEU A 5 -6.20 -10.51 4.47
C LEU A 5 -5.49 -9.20 4.80
N ILE A 6 -4.73 -8.68 3.84
CA ILE A 6 -4.07 -7.37 3.93
C ILE A 6 -4.77 -6.42 2.98
N VAL A 7 -5.47 -5.44 3.55
CA VAL A 7 -6.18 -4.40 2.81
C VAL A 7 -5.30 -3.15 2.78
N ILE A 8 -4.82 -2.80 1.61
CA ILE A 8 -3.77 -1.80 1.44
C ILE A 8 -4.38 -0.46 1.03
N ASP A 9 -4.19 0.54 1.88
CA ASP A 9 -4.36 1.99 1.65
C ASP A 9 -5.69 2.40 0.98
N VAL A 10 -6.81 1.81 1.39
CA VAL A 10 -8.14 2.20 0.89
C VAL A 10 -8.60 3.49 1.60
N GLN A 11 -7.91 4.60 1.24
CA GLN A 11 -8.05 5.93 1.84
C GLN A 11 -8.70 6.91 0.86
N ASN A 12 -9.25 8.01 1.39
CA ASN A 12 -9.97 8.98 0.56
C ASN A 12 -9.08 9.61 -0.52
N ASP A 13 -7.80 9.89 -0.24
CA ASP A 13 -6.90 10.50 -1.21
C ASP A 13 -6.56 9.58 -2.39
N PHE A 14 -6.70 8.27 -2.24
CA PHE A 14 -6.51 7.29 -3.32
C PHE A 14 -7.80 6.94 -4.06
N CYS A 15 -8.94 7.46 -3.60
CA CYS A 15 -10.24 7.27 -4.26
C CYS A 15 -10.60 8.47 -5.14
N PRO A 16 -11.58 8.36 -6.06
CA PRO A 16 -12.02 9.48 -6.90
C PRO A 16 -12.35 10.72 -6.10
N GLY A 17 -11.74 11.86 -6.49
CA GLY A 17 -11.84 13.14 -5.78
C GLY A 17 -10.75 13.40 -4.76
N GLY A 18 -9.88 12.43 -4.49
CA GLY A 18 -8.70 12.57 -3.64
C GLY A 18 -7.50 13.18 -4.37
N SER A 19 -6.46 13.55 -3.63
CA SER A 19 -5.30 14.28 -4.16
C SER A 19 -4.35 13.40 -4.99
N LEU A 20 -4.37 12.08 -4.80
CA LEU A 20 -3.64 11.09 -5.60
C LEU A 20 -4.62 9.99 -6.04
N ALA A 21 -5.73 10.40 -6.65
CA ALA A 21 -6.81 9.50 -7.01
C ALA A 21 -6.39 8.43 -8.01
N VAL A 22 -6.62 7.18 -7.65
CA VAL A 22 -6.52 6.02 -8.55
C VAL A 22 -7.84 5.90 -9.31
N SER A 23 -7.76 5.74 -10.62
CA SER A 23 -8.97 5.57 -11.46
C SER A 23 -9.79 4.37 -10.99
N HIS A 24 -11.09 4.59 -10.76
CA HIS A 24 -12.02 3.56 -10.26
C HIS A 24 -11.61 2.95 -8.91
N GLY A 25 -10.79 3.66 -8.10
CA GLY A 25 -10.27 3.15 -6.83
C GLY A 25 -11.35 2.84 -5.78
N ASP A 26 -12.51 3.46 -5.86
CA ASP A 26 -13.63 3.19 -4.95
C ASP A 26 -14.53 2.01 -5.37
N GLU A 27 -14.37 1.48 -6.58
CA GLU A 27 -15.13 0.31 -7.05
C GLU A 27 -14.68 -1.00 -6.35
N ILE A 28 -13.46 -1.03 -5.82
CA ILE A 28 -12.92 -2.20 -5.12
C ILE A 28 -13.48 -2.37 -3.71
N ILE A 29 -14.18 -1.38 -3.15
CA ILE A 29 -14.54 -1.37 -1.73
C ILE A 29 -15.55 -2.47 -1.40
N ASP A 30 -16.57 -2.65 -2.22
CA ASP A 30 -17.58 -3.68 -1.96
C ASP A 30 -17.00 -5.11 -2.09
N PRO A 31 -16.16 -5.45 -3.12
CA PRO A 31 -15.39 -6.69 -3.13
C PRO A 31 -14.48 -6.87 -1.91
N ILE A 32 -13.79 -5.82 -1.47
CA ILE A 32 -12.92 -5.89 -0.27
C ILE A 32 -13.76 -6.16 0.99
N ASN A 33 -14.90 -5.49 1.17
CA ASN A 33 -15.74 -5.72 2.33
C ASN A 33 -16.25 -7.17 2.40
N ALA A 34 -16.61 -7.77 1.27
CA ALA A 34 -16.97 -9.18 1.23
C ALA A 34 -15.81 -10.09 1.68
N LEU A 35 -14.57 -9.78 1.27
CA LEU A 35 -13.39 -10.52 1.72
C LEU A 35 -13.11 -10.30 3.21
N ILE A 36 -13.32 -9.08 3.73
CA ILE A 36 -13.19 -8.76 5.16
C ILE A 36 -14.17 -9.57 5.99
N ASP A 37 -15.42 -9.72 5.54
CA ASP A 37 -16.45 -10.46 6.27
C ASP A 37 -16.13 -11.96 6.36
N ASP A 38 -15.46 -12.52 5.35
CA ASP A 38 -15.09 -13.94 5.28
C ASP A 38 -13.72 -14.23 5.94
N ALA A 39 -12.85 -13.23 6.10
CA ALA A 39 -11.49 -13.42 6.61
C ALA A 39 -11.46 -13.65 8.13
N SER A 40 -10.57 -14.54 8.58
CA SER A 40 -10.34 -14.79 10.01
C SER A 40 -9.32 -13.85 10.65
N LEU A 41 -8.48 -13.21 9.84
CA LEU A 41 -7.49 -12.22 10.28
C LEU A 41 -7.39 -11.10 9.23
N VAL A 42 -7.66 -9.87 9.63
CA VAL A 42 -7.71 -8.70 8.75
C VAL A 42 -6.73 -7.62 9.24
N VAL A 43 -5.83 -7.19 8.37
CA VAL A 43 -4.95 -6.05 8.63
C VAL A 43 -5.20 -4.99 7.57
N LEU A 44 -5.40 -3.74 8.01
CA LEU A 44 -5.45 -2.59 7.13
C LEU A 44 -4.10 -1.88 7.16
N SER A 45 -3.59 -1.42 6.02
CA SER A 45 -2.52 -0.43 6.01
C SER A 45 -3.08 0.98 5.78
N GLN A 46 -2.34 1.97 6.25
CA GLN A 46 -2.72 3.37 6.16
C GLN A 46 -1.47 4.22 5.90
N ASP A 47 -1.41 4.86 4.73
CA ASP A 47 -0.45 5.94 4.48
C ASP A 47 -0.73 7.10 5.44
N TRP A 48 0.35 7.59 6.10
CA TRP A 48 0.20 8.56 7.18
C TRP A 48 1.36 9.53 7.20
N HIS A 49 1.45 10.38 6.15
CA HIS A 49 2.60 11.26 5.91
C HIS A 49 2.55 12.55 6.72
N PRO A 50 3.65 12.98 7.35
CA PRO A 50 3.76 14.35 7.83
C PRO A 50 3.78 15.33 6.64
N LEU A 51 3.38 16.58 6.86
CA LEU A 51 3.27 17.57 5.77
C LEU A 51 4.60 17.89 5.07
N ASP A 52 5.71 17.76 5.82
CA ASP A 52 7.09 17.95 5.34
C ASP A 52 7.73 16.68 4.78
N HIS A 53 6.92 15.68 4.43
CA HIS A 53 7.41 14.39 3.93
C HIS A 53 8.19 14.55 2.63
N THR A 54 9.34 13.87 2.55
CA THR A 54 10.29 13.98 1.42
C THR A 54 9.76 13.44 0.09
N SER A 55 8.71 12.62 0.08
CA SER A 55 8.09 12.15 -1.18
C SER A 55 7.18 13.19 -1.83
N PHE A 56 6.89 14.30 -1.18
CA PHE A 56 6.01 15.31 -1.73
C PHE A 56 6.76 16.29 -2.62
N ALA A 57 6.33 16.43 -3.88
CA ALA A 57 6.97 17.34 -4.85
C ALA A 57 7.07 18.78 -4.35
N GLN A 58 6.06 19.24 -3.58
CA GLN A 58 6.06 20.62 -3.04
C GLN A 58 7.19 20.89 -2.05
N ASN A 59 7.83 19.86 -1.48
CA ASN A 59 8.94 19.99 -0.51
C ASN A 59 10.31 20.02 -1.21
N HIS A 60 10.34 20.09 -2.55
CA HIS A 60 11.52 20.18 -3.39
C HIS A 60 11.41 21.37 -4.36
N ASP A 61 12.44 22.20 -4.38
CA ASP A 61 12.49 23.36 -5.30
C ASP A 61 12.43 22.90 -6.77
N ASP A 62 11.59 23.57 -7.56
CA ASP A 62 11.45 23.35 -9.00
C ASP A 62 11.08 21.91 -9.42
N LYS A 63 10.47 21.13 -8.53
CA LYS A 63 10.00 19.78 -8.83
C LYS A 63 8.48 19.71 -8.99
N THR A 64 8.05 18.76 -9.81
CA THR A 64 6.63 18.49 -10.06
C THR A 64 6.31 17.04 -9.68
N PRO A 65 5.04 16.72 -9.35
CA PRO A 65 4.64 15.34 -9.12
C PRO A 65 4.94 14.42 -10.32
N PHE A 66 5.11 13.14 -10.02
CA PHE A 66 5.35 12.02 -10.95
C PHE A 66 6.74 11.98 -11.61
N ILE A 67 7.67 12.84 -11.23
CA ILE A 67 9.08 12.71 -11.61
C ILE A 67 9.85 11.89 -10.57
N GLU A 68 10.95 11.28 -10.98
CA GLU A 68 11.86 10.57 -10.08
C GLU A 68 13.05 11.42 -9.71
N ILE A 69 13.49 11.29 -8.46
CA ILE A 69 14.71 11.89 -7.95
C ILE A 69 15.54 10.86 -7.18
N GLU A 70 16.86 11.08 -7.10
CA GLU A 70 17.74 10.29 -6.24
C GLU A 70 17.59 10.70 -4.78
N MET A 71 17.36 9.71 -3.92
CA MET A 71 17.33 9.83 -2.47
C MET A 71 18.40 8.92 -1.85
N PRO A 72 18.80 9.10 -0.58
CA PRO A 72 19.79 8.23 0.07
C PRO A 72 19.44 6.74 0.07
N TYR A 73 18.17 6.40 -0.11
CA TYR A 73 17.65 5.03 -0.16
C TYR A 73 17.34 4.52 -1.59
N GLY A 74 17.63 5.31 -2.63
CA GLY A 74 17.42 4.97 -4.03
C GLY A 74 16.49 5.94 -4.76
N LEU A 75 15.99 5.54 -5.92
CA LEU A 75 15.05 6.33 -6.71
C LEU A 75 13.71 6.49 -5.98
N GLN A 76 13.20 7.72 -5.95
CA GLN A 76 11.92 8.09 -5.36
C GLN A 76 11.06 8.84 -6.37
N THR A 77 9.87 8.33 -6.65
CA THR A 77 8.85 9.09 -7.37
C THR A 77 8.30 10.18 -6.43
N LEU A 78 8.28 11.41 -6.90
CA LEU A 78 7.64 12.51 -6.17
C LEU A 78 6.14 12.53 -6.45
N TRP A 79 5.38 12.71 -5.39
CA TRP A 79 3.93 12.67 -5.40
C TRP A 79 3.31 14.04 -5.11
N PRO A 80 2.04 14.30 -5.51
CA PRO A 80 1.27 15.37 -4.90
C PRO A 80 1.08 15.05 -3.40
N ASN A 81 0.83 16.06 -2.59
CA ASN A 81 0.51 15.83 -1.17
C ASN A 81 -0.72 14.95 -1.05
N HIS A 82 -0.57 13.84 -0.36
CA HIS A 82 -1.63 12.89 -0.12
C HIS A 82 -1.50 12.27 1.26
N CYS A 83 -2.57 11.75 1.79
CA CYS A 83 -2.63 11.05 3.06
C CYS A 83 -1.90 11.78 4.21
N VAL A 84 -1.97 13.12 4.20
CA VAL A 84 -1.34 13.95 5.23
C VAL A 84 -2.01 13.71 6.57
N GLN A 85 -1.20 13.49 7.60
CA GLN A 85 -1.62 13.17 8.96
C GLN A 85 -2.74 14.09 9.45
N GLY A 86 -3.82 13.50 9.98
CA GLY A 86 -4.95 14.21 10.54
C GLY A 86 -5.96 14.79 9.53
N THR A 87 -5.67 14.77 8.23
CA THR A 87 -6.58 15.28 7.19
C THR A 87 -7.72 14.30 6.87
N ALA A 88 -8.73 14.80 6.17
CA ALA A 88 -9.79 13.95 5.65
C ALA A 88 -9.27 12.98 4.57
N GLY A 89 -8.26 13.39 3.79
CA GLY A 89 -7.66 12.57 2.75
C GLY A 89 -6.98 11.30 3.29
N ALA A 90 -6.31 11.41 4.44
CA ALA A 90 -5.66 10.30 5.10
C ALA A 90 -6.62 9.31 5.80
N LYS A 91 -7.90 9.63 5.93
CA LYS A 91 -8.89 8.71 6.51
C LYS A 91 -9.21 7.59 5.55
N PHE A 92 -9.50 6.41 6.08
CA PHE A 92 -10.10 5.34 5.30
C PHE A 92 -11.38 5.79 4.62
N HIS A 93 -11.66 5.24 3.45
CA HIS A 93 -12.90 5.53 2.75
C HIS A 93 -14.11 5.10 3.60
N LYS A 94 -15.14 5.95 3.65
CA LYS A 94 -16.31 5.77 4.55
C LYS A 94 -17.10 4.48 4.36
N ARG A 95 -16.98 3.84 3.19
CA ARG A 95 -17.65 2.57 2.87
C ARG A 95 -16.83 1.35 3.28
N LEU A 96 -15.54 1.51 3.63
CA LEU A 96 -14.71 0.38 4.05
C LEU A 96 -15.10 -0.09 5.45
N ASN A 97 -15.23 -1.40 5.64
CA ASN A 97 -15.56 -2.02 6.94
C ASN A 97 -14.31 -2.08 7.85
N VAL A 98 -13.93 -0.92 8.38
CA VAL A 98 -12.72 -0.75 9.22
C VAL A 98 -12.83 -1.45 10.57
N ASP A 99 -14.04 -1.55 11.12
CA ASP A 99 -14.27 -2.09 12.48
C ASP A 99 -13.93 -3.59 12.61
N ARG A 100 -13.82 -4.29 11.48
CA ARG A 100 -13.44 -5.70 11.41
C ARG A 100 -11.92 -5.95 11.44
N ALA A 101 -11.11 -4.88 11.39
CA ALA A 101 -9.66 -5.01 11.37
C ALA A 101 -9.09 -5.45 12.72
N ASP A 102 -8.23 -6.47 12.71
CA ASP A 102 -7.46 -6.91 13.88
C ASP A 102 -6.26 -5.98 14.15
N ALA A 103 -5.77 -5.29 13.12
CA ALA A 103 -4.73 -4.28 13.23
C ALA A 103 -4.82 -3.24 12.11
N ILE A 104 -4.32 -2.03 12.41
CA ILE A 104 -4.06 -0.97 11.44
C ILE A 104 -2.56 -0.65 11.49
N ILE A 105 -1.87 -0.83 10.38
CA ILE A 105 -0.45 -0.54 10.23
C ILE A 105 -0.30 0.79 9.49
N ARG A 106 0.18 1.81 10.18
CA ARG A 106 0.54 3.09 9.55
C ARG A 106 1.94 3.00 8.96
N LYS A 107 2.11 3.57 7.78
CA LYS A 107 3.38 3.63 7.06
C LYS A 107 3.66 5.04 6.53
N GLY A 108 4.90 5.31 6.10
CA GLY A 108 5.29 6.62 5.60
C GLY A 108 5.23 7.73 6.65
N MET A 109 5.46 7.39 7.94
CA MET A 109 5.46 8.37 9.03
C MET A 109 6.81 9.07 9.20
N ASN A 110 7.88 8.49 8.66
CA ASN A 110 9.20 9.09 8.70
C ASN A 110 9.30 10.19 7.63
N PRO A 111 9.55 11.46 7.99
CA PRO A 111 9.57 12.54 7.01
C PRO A 111 10.67 12.38 5.94
N SER A 112 11.71 11.58 6.21
CA SER A 112 12.89 11.45 5.35
C SER A 112 12.90 10.20 4.48
N ILE A 113 11.99 9.25 4.68
CA ILE A 113 11.94 7.98 3.94
C ILE A 113 10.50 7.65 3.62
N ASP A 114 10.20 7.40 2.34
CA ASP A 114 8.89 6.97 1.91
C ASP A 114 8.63 5.48 2.19
N SER A 115 7.39 5.05 2.11
CA SER A 115 6.99 3.68 2.42
C SER A 115 5.91 3.20 1.46
N TYR A 116 6.30 2.49 0.40
CA TYR A 116 5.33 1.81 -0.45
C TYR A 116 4.84 0.52 0.20
N SER A 117 5.77 -0.32 0.65
CA SER A 117 5.44 -1.57 1.29
C SER A 117 4.80 -1.39 2.67
N THR A 118 3.86 -2.29 3.01
CA THR A 118 3.32 -2.41 4.37
C THR A 118 4.28 -3.11 5.33
N PHE A 119 5.42 -3.63 4.85
CA PHE A 119 6.41 -4.34 5.67
C PHE A 119 7.59 -3.47 6.07
N PHE A 120 8.14 -2.72 5.13
CA PHE A 120 9.32 -1.87 5.32
C PHE A 120 9.15 -0.53 4.61
N GLU A 121 9.83 0.49 5.12
CA GLU A 121 10.01 1.74 4.38
C GLU A 121 10.91 1.51 3.14
N ASN A 122 10.99 2.46 2.22
CA ASN A 122 11.71 2.31 0.95
C ASN A 122 13.22 2.09 1.11
N ASP A 123 13.78 2.33 2.31
CA ASP A 123 15.17 1.94 2.65
C ASP A 123 15.35 0.42 2.82
N ARG A 124 14.25 -0.36 2.82
CA ARG A 124 14.18 -1.82 3.00
C ARG A 124 14.80 -2.33 4.30
N LYS A 125 14.86 -1.48 5.30
CA LYS A 125 15.46 -1.77 6.63
C LYS A 125 14.55 -1.37 7.77
N THR A 126 13.88 -0.22 7.64
CA THR A 126 13.01 0.31 8.69
C THR A 126 11.67 -0.42 8.66
N PRO A 127 11.33 -1.24 9.69
CA PRO A 127 10.12 -2.04 9.67
C PRO A 127 8.89 -1.20 10.08
N THR A 128 7.75 -1.51 9.52
CA THR A 128 6.45 -0.94 9.92
C THR A 128 5.85 -1.60 11.16
N GLY A 129 6.28 -2.83 11.46
CA GLY A 129 5.72 -3.68 12.51
C GLY A 129 4.82 -4.81 11.99
N LEU A 130 4.38 -4.78 10.74
CA LEU A 130 3.49 -5.81 10.18
C LEU A 130 4.12 -7.22 10.26
N LEU A 131 5.40 -7.34 9.91
CA LEU A 131 6.08 -8.65 9.91
C LEU A 131 6.03 -9.33 11.28
N GLY A 132 6.29 -8.59 12.35
CA GLY A 132 6.21 -9.09 13.73
C GLY A 132 4.78 -9.51 14.08
N PHE A 133 3.80 -8.68 13.77
CA PHE A 133 2.39 -8.96 13.99
C PHE A 133 1.92 -10.27 13.34
N LEU A 134 2.33 -10.53 12.09
CA LEU A 134 1.98 -11.74 11.35
C LEU A 134 2.67 -12.99 11.90
N ARG A 135 3.97 -12.88 12.22
CA ARG A 135 4.76 -13.99 12.76
C ARG A 135 4.26 -14.45 14.12
N GLU A 136 3.90 -13.52 15.01
CA GLU A 136 3.34 -13.84 16.34
C GLU A 136 1.98 -14.57 16.27
N ARG A 137 1.34 -14.60 15.08
CA ARG A 137 0.07 -15.28 14.80
C ARG A 137 0.21 -16.50 13.90
N ASP A 138 1.44 -16.97 13.67
CA ASP A 138 1.74 -18.13 12.83
C ASP A 138 1.14 -18.02 11.41
N VAL A 139 1.00 -16.79 10.88
CA VAL A 139 0.53 -16.55 9.53
C VAL A 139 1.57 -17.08 8.53
N THR A 140 1.11 -17.81 7.52
CA THR A 140 1.96 -18.43 6.49
C THR A 140 1.59 -18.00 5.08
N SER A 141 0.37 -17.48 4.88
CA SER A 141 -0.10 -17.01 3.58
C SER A 141 -0.82 -15.68 3.70
N LEU A 142 -0.76 -14.88 2.64
CA LEU A 142 -1.38 -13.57 2.57
C LEU A 142 -2.25 -13.45 1.32
N LEU A 143 -3.42 -12.86 1.49
CA LEU A 143 -4.25 -12.34 0.41
C LEU A 143 -4.18 -10.82 0.45
N LEU A 144 -3.62 -10.19 -0.59
CA LEU A 144 -3.48 -8.74 -0.69
C LEU A 144 -4.55 -8.17 -1.61
N VAL A 145 -5.11 -7.03 -1.19
CA VAL A 145 -6.09 -6.23 -1.94
C VAL A 145 -5.84 -4.75 -1.69
N GLY A 146 -6.37 -3.86 -2.52
CA GLY A 146 -6.32 -2.42 -2.27
C GLY A 146 -5.60 -1.60 -3.33
N LEU A 147 -4.97 -0.52 -2.89
CA LEU A 147 -4.42 0.57 -3.72
C LEU A 147 -2.94 0.85 -3.37
N ALA A 148 -2.13 1.27 -4.31
CA ALA A 148 -2.27 1.06 -5.74
C ALA A 148 -1.54 -0.22 -6.13
N THR A 149 -2.07 -0.95 -7.12
CA THR A 149 -1.55 -2.26 -7.53
C THR A 149 -0.06 -2.24 -7.85
N ASP A 150 0.38 -1.23 -8.58
CA ASP A 150 1.74 -1.05 -9.09
C ASP A 150 2.72 -0.42 -8.10
N PHE A 151 2.25 0.03 -6.95
CA PHE A 151 3.07 0.59 -5.87
C PHE A 151 2.82 -0.18 -4.56
N CYS A 152 2.00 0.31 -3.66
CA CYS A 152 1.89 -0.24 -2.31
C CYS A 152 1.53 -1.72 -2.29
N VAL A 153 0.65 -2.19 -3.18
CA VAL A 153 0.28 -3.61 -3.27
C VAL A 153 1.45 -4.45 -3.77
N ALA A 154 2.10 -4.04 -4.89
CA ALA A 154 3.21 -4.79 -5.46
C ALA A 154 4.41 -4.85 -4.51
N PHE A 155 4.82 -3.71 -3.95
CA PHE A 155 5.95 -3.66 -3.01
C PHE A 155 5.68 -4.48 -1.75
N SER A 156 4.45 -4.44 -1.22
CA SER A 156 4.05 -5.28 -0.08
C SER A 156 4.11 -6.77 -0.42
N ALA A 157 3.64 -7.15 -1.62
CA ALA A 157 3.66 -8.53 -2.06
C ALA A 157 5.09 -9.07 -2.24
N LEU A 158 5.98 -8.27 -2.81
CA LEU A 158 7.39 -8.64 -3.00
C LEU A 158 8.11 -8.82 -1.67
N ASP A 159 7.94 -7.86 -0.74
CA ASP A 159 8.50 -7.98 0.61
C ASP A 159 7.93 -9.17 1.37
N ALA A 160 6.64 -9.47 1.20
CA ALA A 160 6.02 -10.64 1.81
C ALA A 160 6.66 -11.95 1.32
N VAL A 161 6.87 -12.10 0.00
CA VAL A 161 7.55 -13.27 -0.58
C VAL A 161 8.98 -13.39 -0.05
N GLU A 162 9.74 -12.28 -0.02
CA GLU A 162 11.10 -12.28 0.53
C GLU A 162 11.16 -12.70 2.01
N ASN A 163 10.08 -12.44 2.75
CA ASN A 163 9.94 -12.84 4.16
C ASN A 163 9.32 -14.23 4.35
N GLY A 164 9.11 -15.00 3.28
CA GLY A 164 8.73 -16.41 3.30
C GLY A 164 7.23 -16.68 3.33
N PHE A 165 6.37 -15.69 3.05
CA PHE A 165 4.94 -15.90 2.95
C PHE A 165 4.54 -16.44 1.57
N GLU A 166 3.51 -17.29 1.51
CA GLU A 166 2.77 -17.52 0.27
C GLU A 166 1.87 -16.30 0.01
N VAL A 167 1.94 -15.73 -1.21
CA VAL A 167 1.25 -14.48 -1.52
C VAL A 167 0.30 -14.64 -2.69
N LYS A 168 -0.92 -14.16 -2.49
CA LYS A 168 -1.94 -13.99 -3.53
C LYS A 168 -2.35 -12.51 -3.59
N ILE A 169 -2.60 -12.01 -4.79
CA ILE A 169 -3.24 -10.71 -5.00
C ILE A 169 -4.58 -10.95 -5.70
N ARG A 170 -5.65 -10.44 -5.13
CA ARG A 170 -6.98 -10.46 -5.73
C ARG A 170 -7.15 -9.27 -6.66
N MET A 171 -6.94 -9.50 -7.97
CA MET A 171 -6.82 -8.43 -8.96
C MET A 171 -8.11 -7.63 -9.18
N ASP A 172 -9.28 -8.25 -9.06
CA ASP A 172 -10.57 -7.55 -9.15
C ASP A 172 -10.84 -6.61 -7.95
N ALA A 173 -10.14 -6.84 -6.84
CA ALA A 173 -10.13 -5.99 -5.64
C ALA A 173 -8.91 -5.06 -5.54
N CYS A 174 -8.25 -4.77 -6.66
CA CYS A 174 -7.13 -3.84 -6.78
C CYS A 174 -7.31 -2.88 -7.95
N ARG A 175 -6.70 -1.67 -7.86
CA ARG A 175 -6.57 -0.72 -8.98
C ARG A 175 -5.19 -0.09 -8.94
N GLY A 176 -4.62 0.19 -10.12
CA GLY A 176 -3.28 0.80 -10.26
C GLY A 176 -3.33 2.26 -10.69
N ILE A 177 -2.22 2.96 -10.49
CA ILE A 177 -1.98 4.33 -10.96
C ILE A 177 -1.57 4.32 -12.43
N ASP A 178 -0.73 3.35 -12.82
CA ASP A 178 -0.13 3.19 -14.15
C ASP A 178 0.68 4.42 -14.58
N ASN A 179 1.64 4.81 -13.76
CA ASN A 179 2.59 5.87 -14.09
C ASN A 179 3.68 5.32 -15.02
N ALA A 180 3.68 5.78 -16.27
CA ALA A 180 4.70 5.43 -17.29
C ALA A 180 4.95 3.91 -17.46
N GLY A 181 3.90 3.08 -17.39
CA GLY A 181 3.98 1.62 -17.55
C GLY A 181 4.36 0.87 -16.26
N SER A 182 4.20 1.50 -15.10
CA SER A 182 4.44 0.88 -13.79
C SER A 182 3.60 -0.38 -13.56
N MET A 183 2.38 -0.44 -14.11
CA MET A 183 1.53 -1.62 -14.01
C MET A 183 2.15 -2.85 -14.69
N ASP A 184 2.63 -2.71 -15.93
CA ASP A 184 3.25 -3.83 -16.65
C ASP A 184 4.51 -4.32 -15.93
N THR A 185 5.32 -3.39 -15.44
CA THR A 185 6.52 -3.69 -14.65
C THR A 185 6.17 -4.44 -13.36
N ALA A 186 5.23 -3.93 -12.60
CA ALA A 186 4.79 -4.55 -11.34
C ALA A 186 4.25 -5.96 -11.56
N ILE A 187 3.40 -6.17 -12.57
CA ILE A 187 2.84 -7.49 -12.89
C ILE A 187 3.95 -8.48 -13.30
N ALA A 188 4.95 -8.03 -14.07
CA ALA A 188 6.08 -8.87 -14.44
C ALA A 188 6.92 -9.30 -13.22
N ASP A 189 7.22 -8.36 -12.33
CA ASP A 189 8.00 -8.62 -11.11
C ASP A 189 7.25 -9.52 -10.13
N LEU A 190 5.96 -9.30 -9.94
CA LEU A 190 5.11 -10.15 -9.10
C LEU A 190 5.08 -11.59 -9.60
N ARG A 191 4.90 -11.80 -10.91
CA ARG A 191 4.94 -13.15 -11.51
C ARG A 191 6.30 -13.81 -11.34
N LYS A 192 7.39 -13.06 -11.57
CA LYS A 192 8.76 -13.55 -11.40
C LYS A 192 9.05 -13.95 -9.96
N ALA A 193 8.51 -13.24 -8.99
CA ALA A 193 8.62 -13.56 -7.56
C ALA A 193 7.72 -14.75 -7.12
N GLY A 194 6.84 -15.25 -7.98
CA GLY A 194 5.94 -16.37 -7.67
C GLY A 194 4.64 -15.96 -6.98
N VAL A 195 4.29 -14.67 -7.00
CA VAL A 195 3.00 -14.18 -6.50
C VAL A 195 1.87 -14.70 -7.37
N LYS A 196 0.81 -15.23 -6.76
CA LYS A 196 -0.38 -15.73 -7.46
C LYS A 196 -1.35 -14.56 -7.68
N LEU A 197 -1.56 -14.18 -8.94
CA LEU A 197 -2.58 -13.20 -9.34
C LEU A 197 -3.90 -13.96 -9.60
N VAL A 198 -4.94 -13.67 -8.82
CA VAL A 198 -6.23 -14.38 -8.80
C VAL A 198 -7.40 -13.41 -9.01
#